data_c1b3a54373c6d3ab07160337da9b1de7
#
_entry.id   c1b3a54373c6d3ab07160337da9b1de7
#
_cell.length_a   1.000
_cell.length_b   1.000
_cell.length_c   1.000
_cell.angle_alpha   90.00
_cell.angle_beta   90.00
_cell.angle_gamma   90.00
#
_symmetry.space_group_name_H-M   'P 1'
#
loop_
_entity.id
_entity.type
_entity.pdbx_description
1 polymer ?
#
loop_
_entity_poly.entity_id
_entity_poly.type
_entity_poly.pdbx_seq_one_letter_code
_entity_poly.pdbx_strand_id
1 'polypeptide(L)'
;MSNKRFIYFILIILATNVSFNVFAQKSRITQKAATTKITSEDQAQMLYETMLPSTEQIMIIDSIIADKNNFLNKIPLTKESGSVNSYNNFWKVSDQAQSYTYMNEFGNKVYFSKKDETGHLRLYTADKLNGKWNDIRRITDFDDEFTDINNPYMMSDGITLYFAGKSKDNLGGYDIYVTMYDADSARFYKPENIGLPYNSTGNDYYCIINEFDSIGWLVTDRRQPEGKVCIYTFVPSTSRTIYDDVNMDDNKLKDLADIKSIQATWTDAKKLKDARNRLSKLIKRKTESENKNISFIVNDNTVYTSPTDFKSVANQKRFLQLCEMKQKIKDTELQLETYRKRYTTNKNKALGKEIRDIEYQLEKLHKYIQTLEKEIRNTENIAINEQ
;
A
#
# COMPACT_ATOMS: atom_id res chain seq x y z
N MET A 1 -50.58 -1.71 -51.58
CA MET A 1 -50.31 -2.40 -52.86
C MET A 1 -48.84 -2.34 -53.09
N SER A 2 -48.16 -3.31 -53.18
CA SER A 2 -47.88 -4.59 -53.73
C SER A 2 -46.43 -4.98 -53.40
N ASN A 3 -46.25 -6.06 -52.67
CA ASN A 3 -45.66 -7.36 -53.01
C ASN A 3 -44.17 -7.41 -53.40
N LYS A 4 -43.37 -7.96 -52.48
CA LYS A 4 -42.83 -9.37 -52.49
C LYS A 4 -41.86 -9.69 -53.63
N ARG A 5 -40.65 -10.18 -53.30
CA ARG A 5 -40.30 -11.62 -53.46
C ARG A 5 -38.89 -11.94 -52.91
N PHE A 6 -38.86 -12.92 -52.04
CA PHE A 6 -37.70 -13.75 -51.68
C PHE A 6 -37.21 -14.58 -52.87
N ILE A 7 -35.88 -14.69 -53.07
CA ILE A 7 -35.28 -15.73 -53.91
C ILE A 7 -34.13 -16.37 -53.15
N TYR A 8 -34.30 -17.63 -52.80
CA TYR A 8 -33.24 -18.55 -52.35
C TYR A 8 -32.37 -18.95 -53.54
N PHE A 9 -31.03 -18.88 -53.40
CA PHE A 9 -30.11 -19.55 -54.30
C PHE A 9 -29.48 -20.75 -53.54
N ILE A 10 -29.87 -21.96 -53.94
CA ILE A 10 -29.20 -23.23 -53.61
C ILE A 10 -28.20 -23.50 -54.72
N LEU A 11 -26.93 -23.55 -54.40
CA LEU A 11 -25.86 -23.97 -55.33
C LEU A 11 -25.48 -25.42 -55.02
N ILE A 12 -25.87 -26.32 -55.95
CA ILE A 12 -25.47 -27.73 -56.00
C ILE A 12 -24.11 -27.76 -56.71
N ILE A 13 -23.07 -28.26 -56.03
CA ILE A 13 -21.78 -28.54 -56.65
C ILE A 13 -21.72 -30.03 -56.95
N LEU A 14 -21.73 -30.37 -58.24
CA LEU A 14 -21.44 -31.67 -58.76
C LEU A 14 -19.93 -32.03 -58.59
N ALA A 15 -19.69 -33.17 -57.98
CA ALA A 15 -18.36 -33.76 -57.90
C ALA A 15 -18.03 -34.48 -59.24
N THR A 16 -16.93 -34.08 -59.88
CA THR A 16 -16.27 -34.87 -60.95
C THR A 16 -14.98 -35.42 -60.40
N ASN A 17 -14.94 -36.76 -60.29
CA ASN A 17 -13.75 -37.53 -59.99
C ASN A 17 -12.74 -37.47 -61.17
N VAL A 18 -11.57 -36.96 -60.93
CA VAL A 18 -10.39 -37.16 -61.77
C VAL A 18 -9.27 -37.76 -60.90
N SER A 19 -9.01 -39.05 -61.14
CA SER A 19 -7.94 -39.77 -60.45
C SER A 19 -6.60 -39.40 -61.07
N PHE A 20 -5.77 -38.68 -60.33
CA PHE A 20 -4.33 -38.57 -60.64
C PHE A 20 -3.52 -39.37 -59.62
N ASN A 21 -2.93 -40.47 -60.07
CA ASN A 21 -1.89 -41.18 -59.32
C ASN A 21 -0.62 -40.36 -59.34
N VAL A 22 -0.24 -39.75 -58.26
CA VAL A 22 1.08 -39.17 -58.03
C VAL A 22 1.76 -39.99 -56.93
N PHE A 23 2.84 -40.65 -57.29
CA PHE A 23 3.78 -41.29 -56.40
C PHE A 23 4.37 -40.19 -55.50
N ALA A 24 3.91 -40.06 -54.27
CA ALA A 24 4.52 -39.17 -53.27
C ALA A 24 5.38 -39.99 -52.33
N GLN A 25 6.66 -39.78 -52.46
CA GLN A 25 7.71 -40.25 -51.57
C GLN A 25 7.47 -39.74 -50.15
N LYS A 26 7.28 -40.65 -49.21
CA LYS A 26 7.04 -40.37 -47.78
C LYS A 26 8.32 -39.86 -47.14
N SER A 27 8.59 -38.56 -47.13
CA SER A 27 9.48 -37.96 -46.15
C SER A 27 8.67 -37.63 -44.89
N ARG A 28 8.84 -38.43 -43.85
CA ARG A 28 8.33 -38.14 -42.51
C ARG A 28 9.14 -36.97 -41.93
N ILE A 29 8.73 -35.76 -42.19
CA ILE A 29 9.11 -34.64 -41.33
C ILE A 29 8.12 -34.60 -40.18
N THR A 30 8.51 -35.19 -39.07
CA THR A 30 7.85 -35.01 -37.78
C THR A 30 8.19 -33.58 -37.34
N GLN A 31 7.43 -32.59 -37.76
CA GLN A 31 7.38 -31.31 -37.06
C GLN A 31 6.73 -31.57 -35.71
N LYS A 32 7.58 -31.78 -34.69
CA LYS A 32 7.20 -31.57 -33.31
C LYS A 32 6.85 -30.09 -33.23
N ALA A 33 5.57 -29.74 -33.26
CA ALA A 33 5.12 -28.45 -32.81
C ALA A 33 5.51 -28.36 -31.30
N ALA A 34 6.62 -27.69 -31.04
CA ALA A 34 6.99 -27.29 -29.70
C ALA A 34 5.90 -26.32 -29.28
N THR A 35 4.93 -26.82 -28.49
CA THR A 35 4.03 -25.96 -27.73
C THR A 35 4.93 -25.26 -26.72
N THR A 36 5.42 -24.08 -27.08
CA THR A 36 6.14 -23.21 -26.15
C THR A 36 5.15 -22.91 -25.04
N LYS A 37 5.38 -23.48 -23.87
CA LYS A 37 4.58 -23.13 -22.67
C LYS A 37 4.84 -21.65 -22.44
N ILE A 38 3.80 -20.82 -22.58
CA ILE A 38 3.83 -19.41 -22.20
C ILE A 38 4.19 -19.37 -20.72
N THR A 39 5.26 -18.68 -20.37
CA THR A 39 5.71 -18.53 -18.99
C THR A 39 4.84 -17.48 -18.28
N SER A 40 4.89 -17.43 -16.96
CA SER A 40 4.21 -16.37 -16.19
C SER A 40 4.76 -14.99 -16.54
N GLU A 41 6.05 -14.89 -16.87
CA GLU A 41 6.69 -13.65 -17.33
C GLU A 41 6.16 -13.20 -18.68
N ASP A 42 5.96 -14.13 -19.63
CA ASP A 42 5.36 -13.82 -20.93
C ASP A 42 3.92 -13.32 -20.78
N GLN A 43 3.15 -13.91 -19.85
CA GLN A 43 1.79 -13.48 -19.55
C GLN A 43 1.75 -12.07 -18.94
N ALA A 44 2.63 -11.79 -17.99
CA ALA A 44 2.74 -10.47 -17.37
C ALA A 44 3.16 -9.39 -18.40
N GLN A 45 4.08 -9.73 -19.31
CA GLN A 45 4.49 -8.82 -20.39
C GLN A 45 3.33 -8.54 -21.35
N MET A 46 2.58 -9.55 -21.77
CA MET A 46 1.39 -9.37 -22.63
C MET A 46 0.33 -8.51 -21.93
N LEU A 47 0.11 -8.72 -20.63
CA LEU A 47 -0.82 -7.93 -19.85
C LEU A 47 -0.36 -6.46 -19.76
N TYR A 48 0.94 -6.24 -19.50
CA TYR A 48 1.53 -4.89 -19.48
C TYR A 48 1.29 -4.15 -20.81
N GLU A 49 1.58 -4.79 -21.94
CA GLU A 49 1.36 -4.20 -23.26
C GLU A 49 -0.10 -3.90 -23.54
N THR A 50 -1.01 -4.74 -23.02
CA THR A 50 -2.46 -4.53 -23.14
C THR A 50 -2.92 -3.34 -22.29
N MET A 51 -2.34 -3.14 -21.11
CA MET A 51 -2.67 -2.05 -20.19
C MET A 51 -2.02 -0.71 -20.57
N LEU A 52 -0.90 -0.75 -21.29
CA LEU A 52 -0.08 0.42 -21.60
C LEU A 52 -0.87 1.58 -22.24
N PRO A 53 -1.73 1.37 -23.25
CA PRO A 53 -2.54 2.44 -23.84
C PRO A 53 -3.53 3.09 -22.86
N SER A 54 -3.86 2.36 -21.79
CA SER A 54 -4.80 2.83 -20.74
C SER A 54 -4.08 3.42 -19.53
N THR A 55 -2.80 3.78 -19.65
CA THR A 55 -2.00 4.37 -18.56
C THR A 55 -2.64 5.66 -18.08
N GLU A 56 -2.95 5.73 -16.78
CA GLU A 56 -3.58 6.90 -16.16
C GLU A 56 -2.59 8.04 -15.97
N GLN A 57 -3.05 9.26 -16.20
CA GLN A 57 -2.29 10.47 -15.90
C GLN A 57 -2.34 10.76 -14.41
N ILE A 58 -1.23 10.55 -13.72
CA ILE A 58 -1.09 10.94 -12.32
C ILE A 58 -0.02 12.02 -12.17
N MET A 59 -0.18 12.89 -11.18
CA MET A 59 0.85 13.86 -10.80
C MET A 59 1.51 13.41 -9.51
N ILE A 60 2.75 12.93 -9.60
CA ILE A 60 3.54 12.53 -8.43
C ILE A 60 4.33 13.72 -7.92
N ILE A 61 4.08 14.11 -6.68
CA ILE A 61 4.62 15.35 -6.10
C ILE A 61 5.88 15.12 -5.26
N ASP A 62 6.06 13.89 -4.76
CA ASP A 62 7.19 13.49 -3.92
C ASP A 62 7.38 11.97 -3.91
N SER A 63 8.54 11.50 -3.49
CA SER A 63 8.81 10.07 -3.28
C SER A 63 9.81 9.86 -2.13
N ILE A 64 9.58 8.80 -1.33
CA ILE A 64 10.41 8.44 -0.18
C ILE A 64 10.73 6.95 -0.25
N ILE A 65 12.00 6.57 -0.06
CA ILE A 65 12.40 5.18 0.12
C ILE A 65 12.32 4.84 1.61
N ALA A 66 11.68 3.73 1.93
CA ALA A 66 11.48 3.27 3.30
C ALA A 66 11.79 1.76 3.44
N ASP A 67 11.98 1.32 4.68
CA ASP A 67 12.05 -0.12 4.98
C ASP A 67 10.66 -0.75 4.86
N LYS A 68 10.60 -1.90 4.19
CA LYS A 68 9.35 -2.65 3.98
C LYS A 68 8.61 -2.99 5.27
N ASN A 69 9.32 -3.11 6.38
CA ASN A 69 8.71 -3.48 7.67
C ASN A 69 8.13 -2.28 8.42
N ASN A 70 8.45 -1.03 8.02
CA ASN A 70 8.07 0.14 8.80
C ASN A 70 7.61 1.35 7.94
N PHE A 71 7.34 1.15 6.67
CA PHE A 71 6.96 2.20 5.73
C PHE A 71 5.69 2.97 6.14
N LEU A 72 4.78 2.33 6.89
CA LEU A 72 3.54 2.97 7.34
C LEU A 72 3.79 4.23 8.17
N ASN A 73 4.89 4.25 8.94
CA ASN A 73 5.26 5.43 9.75
C ASN A 73 5.65 6.65 8.91
N LYS A 74 5.90 6.45 7.60
CA LYS A 74 6.23 7.53 6.66
C LYS A 74 5.00 8.11 5.96
N ILE A 75 3.84 7.48 6.09
CA ILE A 75 2.59 7.94 5.49
C ILE A 75 1.85 8.79 6.54
N PRO A 76 1.66 10.10 6.29
CA PRO A 76 1.05 11.00 7.27
C PRO A 76 -0.49 10.90 7.27
N LEU A 77 -1.05 9.70 7.58
CA LEU A 77 -2.49 9.54 7.71
C LEU A 77 -3.01 10.34 8.90
N THR A 78 -4.08 11.06 8.69
CA THR A 78 -4.84 11.75 9.75
C THR A 78 -6.01 10.87 10.20
N LYS A 79 -6.64 11.24 11.32
CA LYS A 79 -7.76 10.48 11.87
C LYS A 79 -8.92 10.36 10.88
N GLU A 80 -9.14 11.36 10.06
CA GLU A 80 -10.20 11.41 9.04
C GLU A 80 -10.03 10.36 7.93
N SER A 81 -8.81 9.89 7.71
CA SER A 81 -8.50 8.82 6.74
C SER A 81 -8.48 7.43 7.36
N GLY A 82 -8.90 7.31 8.63
CA GLY A 82 -8.73 6.08 9.38
C GLY A 82 -7.28 5.81 9.76
N SER A 83 -6.95 4.57 10.03
CA SER A 83 -5.58 4.17 10.39
C SER A 83 -5.21 2.81 9.82
N VAL A 84 -3.95 2.66 9.45
CA VAL A 84 -3.38 1.38 8.99
C VAL A 84 -2.31 0.93 9.97
N ASN A 85 -2.37 -0.32 10.37
CA ASN A 85 -1.43 -0.93 11.29
C ASN A 85 -1.03 -2.33 10.79
N SER A 86 0.12 -2.85 11.24
CA SER A 86 0.36 -4.28 11.08
C SER A 86 -0.68 -5.07 11.88
N TYR A 87 -1.08 -6.23 11.36
CA TYR A 87 -2.03 -7.12 12.03
C TYR A 87 -1.59 -7.42 13.48
N ASN A 88 -0.32 -7.75 13.65
CA ASN A 88 0.24 -8.08 14.96
C ASN A 88 0.14 -6.94 15.97
N ASN A 89 0.41 -5.70 15.53
CA ASN A 89 0.33 -4.53 16.42
C ASN A 89 -1.11 -4.20 16.79
N PHE A 90 -2.03 -4.34 15.84
CA PHE A 90 -3.44 -4.03 16.06
C PHE A 90 -4.10 -5.05 17.01
N TRP A 91 -3.94 -6.35 16.71
CA TRP A 91 -4.59 -7.43 17.45
C TRP A 91 -3.81 -7.92 18.67
N LYS A 92 -2.60 -7.36 18.92
CA LYS A 92 -1.69 -7.76 20.01
C LYS A 92 -1.35 -9.24 19.98
N VAL A 93 -1.12 -9.78 18.79
CA VAL A 93 -0.78 -11.18 18.54
C VAL A 93 0.59 -11.30 17.88
N SER A 94 1.12 -12.52 17.81
CA SER A 94 2.35 -12.83 17.13
C SER A 94 2.06 -13.80 15.99
N ASP A 95 1.72 -13.29 14.84
CA ASP A 95 1.63 -14.06 13.61
C ASP A 95 2.93 -13.88 12.80
N GLN A 96 3.36 -14.94 12.11
CA GLN A 96 4.53 -14.88 11.22
C GLN A 96 4.22 -14.18 9.90
N ALA A 97 2.94 -14.07 9.52
CA ALA A 97 2.53 -13.40 8.30
C ALA A 97 2.67 -11.89 8.43
N GLN A 98 3.29 -11.27 7.43
CA GLN A 98 3.28 -9.82 7.29
C GLN A 98 1.92 -9.41 6.69
N SER A 99 0.95 -9.12 7.54
CA SER A 99 -0.40 -8.73 7.17
C SER A 99 -0.80 -7.44 7.88
N TYR A 100 -1.86 -6.80 7.39
CA TYR A 100 -2.22 -5.45 7.78
C TYR A 100 -3.70 -5.33 8.12
N THR A 101 -4.01 -4.32 8.94
CA THR A 101 -5.35 -3.98 9.40
C THR A 101 -5.59 -2.50 9.12
N TYR A 102 -6.66 -2.18 8.41
CA TYR A 102 -7.24 -0.85 8.30
C TYR A 102 -8.39 -0.71 9.31
N MET A 103 -8.43 0.42 10.00
CA MET A 103 -9.54 0.81 10.87
C MET A 103 -10.09 2.14 10.39
N ASN A 104 -11.41 2.24 10.28
CA ASN A 104 -12.07 3.45 9.82
C ASN A 104 -11.90 4.62 10.81
N GLU A 105 -12.24 5.82 10.38
CA GLU A 105 -12.13 7.09 11.12
C GLU A 105 -12.94 7.13 12.41
N PHE A 106 -14.05 6.37 12.47
CA PHE A 106 -14.90 6.24 13.67
C PHE A 106 -14.34 5.23 14.68
N GLY A 107 -13.37 4.41 14.28
CA GLY A 107 -12.75 3.39 15.13
C GLY A 107 -13.70 2.24 15.50
N ASN A 108 -14.74 2.02 14.70
CA ASN A 108 -15.78 1.03 14.94
C ASN A 108 -15.86 -0.09 13.88
N LYS A 109 -15.12 0.02 12.77
CA LYS A 109 -15.03 -1.00 11.72
C LYS A 109 -13.60 -1.22 11.28
N VAL A 110 -13.25 -2.48 11.05
CA VAL A 110 -11.92 -2.87 10.53
C VAL A 110 -12.04 -3.79 9.34
N TYR A 111 -11.05 -3.66 8.44
CA TYR A 111 -10.76 -4.60 7.39
C TYR A 111 -9.32 -5.09 7.59
N PHE A 112 -9.09 -6.39 7.54
CA PHE A 112 -7.77 -6.93 7.84
C PHE A 112 -7.50 -8.23 7.10
N SER A 113 -6.22 -8.50 6.88
CA SER A 113 -5.79 -9.73 6.24
C SER A 113 -5.23 -10.69 7.28
N LYS A 114 -5.65 -11.94 7.20
CA LYS A 114 -5.24 -13.03 8.07
C LYS A 114 -5.10 -14.31 7.27
N LYS A 115 -4.17 -15.17 7.64
CA LYS A 115 -4.06 -16.52 7.05
C LYS A 115 -5.28 -17.35 7.37
N ASP A 116 -5.78 -18.03 6.34
CA ASP A 116 -6.77 -19.09 6.49
C ASP A 116 -6.12 -20.45 6.83
N GLU A 117 -6.90 -21.50 6.89
CA GLU A 117 -6.44 -22.85 7.20
C GLU A 117 -5.49 -23.42 6.14
N THR A 118 -5.52 -22.88 4.91
CA THR A 118 -4.63 -23.29 3.81
C THR A 118 -3.31 -22.51 3.81
N GLY A 119 -3.16 -21.52 4.71
CA GLY A 119 -1.99 -20.69 4.85
C GLY A 119 -1.98 -19.47 3.93
N HIS A 120 -3.04 -19.25 3.15
CA HIS A 120 -3.20 -18.09 2.29
C HIS A 120 -3.80 -16.89 3.04
N LEU A 121 -3.35 -15.69 2.69
CA LEU A 121 -3.94 -14.47 3.24
C LEU A 121 -5.31 -14.21 2.63
N ARG A 122 -6.29 -14.02 3.50
CA ARG A 122 -7.67 -13.71 3.15
C ARG A 122 -8.13 -12.44 3.84
N LEU A 123 -9.11 -11.79 3.24
CA LEU A 123 -9.66 -10.54 3.77
C LEU A 123 -10.81 -10.82 4.74
N TYR A 124 -10.79 -10.10 5.86
CA TYR A 124 -11.80 -10.17 6.91
C TYR A 124 -12.27 -8.78 7.28
N THR A 125 -13.44 -8.70 7.85
CA THR A 125 -13.98 -7.49 8.49
C THR A 125 -14.47 -7.80 9.88
N ALA A 126 -14.50 -6.79 10.74
CA ALA A 126 -15.12 -6.88 12.08
C ALA A 126 -15.70 -5.53 12.48
N ASP A 127 -16.76 -5.57 13.26
CA ASP A 127 -17.42 -4.41 13.82
C ASP A 127 -17.14 -4.32 15.33
N LYS A 128 -17.01 -3.09 15.86
CA LYS A 128 -16.75 -2.85 17.27
C LYS A 128 -18.07 -2.53 18.00
N LEU A 129 -18.47 -3.41 18.90
CA LEU A 129 -19.64 -3.22 19.75
C LEU A 129 -19.23 -3.24 21.23
N ASN A 130 -19.69 -2.27 22.02
CA ASN A 130 -19.38 -2.16 23.44
C ASN A 130 -17.86 -2.23 23.74
N GLY A 131 -17.05 -1.58 22.89
CA GLY A 131 -15.59 -1.54 23.03
C GLY A 131 -14.84 -2.79 22.60
N LYS A 132 -15.52 -3.85 22.18
CA LYS A 132 -14.93 -5.12 21.73
C LYS A 132 -15.17 -5.34 20.23
N TRP A 133 -14.18 -5.94 19.57
CA TRP A 133 -14.32 -6.40 18.19
C TRP A 133 -15.13 -7.68 18.17
N ASN A 134 -16.23 -7.64 17.43
CA ASN A 134 -17.19 -8.75 17.28
C ASN A 134 -17.45 -8.98 15.80
N ASP A 135 -18.22 -10.01 15.50
CA ASP A 135 -18.70 -10.33 14.16
C ASP A 135 -17.57 -10.39 13.13
N ILE A 136 -16.51 -11.12 13.49
CA ILE A 136 -15.39 -11.32 12.57
C ILE A 136 -15.86 -12.20 11.42
N ARG A 137 -15.89 -11.63 10.21
CA ARG A 137 -16.35 -12.28 8.99
C ARG A 137 -15.29 -12.28 7.92
N ARG A 138 -15.12 -13.40 7.24
CA ARG A 138 -14.33 -13.47 6.00
C ARG A 138 -15.15 -12.83 4.86
N ILE A 139 -14.51 -12.04 4.04
CA ILE A 139 -15.07 -11.53 2.80
C ILE A 139 -14.78 -12.57 1.72
N THR A 140 -15.81 -13.22 1.22
CA THR A 140 -15.70 -14.34 0.27
C THR A 140 -16.16 -13.99 -1.13
N ASP A 141 -16.62 -12.76 -1.35
CA ASP A 141 -17.25 -12.35 -2.61
C ASP A 141 -16.32 -12.49 -3.84
N PHE A 142 -15.00 -12.50 -3.61
CA PHE A 142 -14.00 -12.59 -4.68
C PHE A 142 -12.78 -13.46 -4.30
N ASP A 143 -12.89 -14.30 -3.28
CA ASP A 143 -11.77 -15.13 -2.79
C ASP A 143 -11.16 -16.04 -3.85
N ASP A 144 -11.98 -16.58 -4.75
CA ASP A 144 -11.55 -17.54 -5.77
C ASP A 144 -10.67 -16.91 -6.87
N GLU A 145 -10.64 -15.58 -6.95
CA GLU A 145 -9.83 -14.86 -7.95
C GLU A 145 -8.38 -14.64 -7.49
N PHE A 146 -8.11 -14.82 -6.19
CA PHE A 146 -6.82 -14.48 -5.59
C PHE A 146 -6.23 -15.64 -4.80
N THR A 147 -4.91 -15.81 -4.91
CA THR A 147 -4.17 -16.71 -4.01
C THR A 147 -3.91 -16.07 -2.65
N ASP A 148 -3.62 -14.78 -2.62
CA ASP A 148 -3.43 -13.99 -1.40
C ASP A 148 -4.08 -12.61 -1.55
N ILE A 149 -4.70 -12.11 -0.48
CA ILE A 149 -5.25 -10.75 -0.38
C ILE A 149 -4.68 -10.07 0.85
N ASN A 150 -4.06 -8.90 0.69
CA ASN A 150 -3.42 -8.18 1.78
C ASN A 150 -3.61 -6.65 1.64
N ASN A 151 -3.14 -5.90 2.63
CA ASN A 151 -3.05 -4.44 2.58
C ASN A 151 -4.39 -3.72 2.29
N PRO A 152 -5.49 -4.06 2.99
CA PRO A 152 -6.76 -3.40 2.77
C PRO A 152 -6.73 -1.92 3.16
N TYR A 153 -7.38 -1.09 2.35
CA TYR A 153 -7.65 0.31 2.64
C TYR A 153 -9.05 0.69 2.14
N MET A 154 -9.95 0.99 3.05
CA MET A 154 -11.29 1.49 2.74
C MET A 154 -11.25 3.02 2.68
N MET A 155 -11.82 3.61 1.64
CA MET A 155 -11.96 5.05 1.54
C MET A 155 -12.96 5.58 2.57
N SER A 156 -12.94 6.90 2.79
CA SER A 156 -13.84 7.57 3.73
C SER A 156 -15.32 7.52 3.33
N ASP A 157 -15.60 7.18 2.05
CA ASP A 157 -16.95 6.92 1.57
C ASP A 157 -17.59 5.65 2.17
N GLY A 158 -16.77 4.78 2.78
CA GLY A 158 -17.21 3.50 3.34
C GLY A 158 -17.64 2.46 2.30
N ILE A 159 -17.41 2.73 1.02
CA ILE A 159 -17.86 1.92 -0.12
C ILE A 159 -16.67 1.41 -0.93
N THR A 160 -15.69 2.26 -1.21
CA THR A 160 -14.56 1.95 -2.09
C THR A 160 -13.41 1.31 -1.31
N LEU A 161 -13.10 0.06 -1.62
CA LEU A 161 -12.04 -0.73 -0.96
C LEU A 161 -10.89 -0.98 -1.94
N TYR A 162 -9.69 -0.53 -1.57
CA TYR A 162 -8.44 -0.91 -2.22
C TYR A 162 -7.77 -2.04 -1.43
N PHE A 163 -7.11 -2.94 -2.13
CA PHE A 163 -6.29 -3.99 -1.53
C PHE A 163 -5.20 -4.48 -2.48
N ALA A 164 -4.17 -5.12 -1.95
CA ALA A 164 -3.16 -5.80 -2.74
C ALA A 164 -3.55 -7.27 -2.90
N GLY A 165 -3.68 -7.74 -4.13
CA GLY A 165 -4.07 -9.11 -4.46
C GLY A 165 -2.98 -9.84 -5.27
N LYS A 166 -2.82 -11.14 -5.03
CA LYS A 166 -2.08 -12.03 -5.93
C LYS A 166 -3.07 -12.83 -6.77
N SER A 167 -3.05 -12.58 -8.06
CA SER A 167 -3.85 -13.27 -9.07
C SER A 167 -2.96 -13.78 -10.19
N LYS A 168 -3.47 -14.67 -11.01
CA LYS A 168 -2.83 -15.09 -12.27
C LYS A 168 -2.77 -13.96 -13.31
N ASP A 169 -3.61 -12.96 -13.14
CA ASP A 169 -3.74 -11.82 -14.04
C ASP A 169 -3.04 -10.56 -13.47
N ASN A 170 -1.92 -10.75 -12.74
CA ASN A 170 -1.09 -9.68 -12.22
C ASN A 170 0.05 -9.32 -13.17
N LEU A 171 0.46 -8.06 -13.12
CA LEU A 171 1.68 -7.57 -13.78
C LEU A 171 2.95 -8.05 -13.05
N GLY A 172 2.87 -8.16 -11.72
CA GLY A 172 3.97 -8.57 -10.87
C GLY A 172 3.56 -9.55 -9.78
N GLY A 173 4.07 -9.34 -8.58
CA GLY A 173 3.73 -10.16 -7.42
C GLY A 173 2.36 -9.82 -6.84
N TYR A 174 2.28 -8.77 -6.02
CA TYR A 174 1.03 -8.14 -5.59
C TYR A 174 0.71 -6.97 -6.53
N ASP A 175 -0.52 -6.94 -7.04
CA ASP A 175 -1.09 -5.78 -7.73
C ASP A 175 -2.20 -5.16 -6.87
N ILE A 176 -2.42 -3.86 -7.03
CA ILE A 176 -3.54 -3.16 -6.37
C ILE A 176 -4.82 -3.37 -7.15
N TYR A 177 -5.85 -3.74 -6.42
CA TYR A 177 -7.22 -3.89 -6.90
C TYR A 177 -8.15 -2.92 -6.18
N VAL A 178 -9.23 -2.57 -6.83
CA VAL A 178 -10.32 -1.76 -6.27
C VAL A 178 -11.63 -2.50 -6.42
N THR A 179 -12.46 -2.44 -5.40
CA THR A 179 -13.85 -2.93 -5.44
C THR A 179 -14.76 -1.98 -4.68
N MET A 180 -16.05 -2.10 -4.90
CA MET A 180 -17.07 -1.29 -4.22
C MET A 180 -18.02 -2.20 -3.47
N TYR A 181 -18.43 -1.77 -2.27
CA TYR A 181 -19.44 -2.44 -1.47
C TYR A 181 -20.81 -2.00 -1.90
N ASP A 182 -21.66 -2.97 -2.23
CA ASP A 182 -23.09 -2.76 -2.49
C ASP A 182 -23.87 -3.00 -1.19
N ALA A 183 -24.45 -1.95 -0.65
CA ALA A 183 -25.20 -2.00 0.60
C ALA A 183 -26.53 -2.76 0.44
N ASP A 184 -27.12 -2.79 -0.74
CA ASP A 184 -28.40 -3.44 -1.00
C ASP A 184 -28.25 -4.97 -0.99
N SER A 185 -27.20 -5.49 -1.61
CA SER A 185 -26.88 -6.92 -1.64
C SER A 185 -25.98 -7.36 -0.47
N ALA A 186 -25.43 -6.41 0.30
CA ALA A 186 -24.44 -6.61 1.34
C ALA A 186 -23.19 -7.37 0.86
N ARG A 187 -22.72 -7.09 -0.36
CA ARG A 187 -21.59 -7.75 -1.04
C ARG A 187 -20.66 -6.74 -1.70
N PHE A 188 -19.43 -7.18 -1.91
CA PHE A 188 -18.51 -6.45 -2.78
C PHE A 188 -18.70 -6.88 -4.23
N TYR A 189 -18.60 -5.90 -5.14
CA TYR A 189 -18.52 -6.20 -6.57
C TYR A 189 -17.20 -6.92 -6.90
N LYS A 190 -17.11 -7.43 -8.12
CA LYS A 190 -15.90 -8.03 -8.65
C LYS A 190 -14.77 -6.97 -8.64
N PRO A 191 -13.60 -7.27 -8.05
CA PRO A 191 -12.48 -6.35 -8.04
C PRO A 191 -11.91 -6.11 -9.43
N GLU A 192 -11.49 -4.88 -9.68
CA GLU A 192 -10.79 -4.46 -10.89
C GLU A 192 -9.34 -4.14 -10.58
N ASN A 193 -8.40 -4.61 -11.43
CA ASN A 193 -7.00 -4.20 -11.38
C ASN A 193 -6.93 -2.72 -11.77
N ILE A 194 -6.32 -1.88 -10.91
CA ILE A 194 -6.31 -0.43 -11.16
C ILE A 194 -5.36 -0.01 -12.30
N GLY A 195 -4.53 -0.94 -12.79
CA GLY A 195 -3.70 -0.76 -13.96
C GLY A 195 -2.49 0.16 -13.76
N LEU A 196 -1.96 0.61 -14.91
CA LEU A 196 -0.79 1.49 -14.94
C LEU A 196 -1.18 2.95 -14.69
N PRO A 197 -0.36 3.72 -14.00
CA PRO A 197 0.99 3.43 -13.49
C PRO A 197 0.98 2.89 -12.04
N TYR A 198 -0.17 2.62 -11.44
CA TYR A 198 -0.24 2.17 -10.04
C TYR A 198 0.38 0.78 -9.87
N ASN A 199 0.04 -0.15 -10.75
CA ASN A 199 0.62 -1.50 -10.75
C ASN A 199 1.88 -1.58 -11.61
N SER A 200 2.73 -2.56 -11.35
CA SER A 200 4.04 -2.73 -11.96
C SER A 200 4.47 -4.20 -11.99
N THR A 201 5.62 -4.47 -12.57
CA THR A 201 6.25 -5.80 -12.52
C THR A 201 6.83 -6.17 -11.15
N GLY A 202 6.82 -5.25 -10.17
CA GLY A 202 7.19 -5.50 -8.78
C GLY A 202 6.01 -5.98 -7.93
N ASN A 203 6.06 -5.68 -6.63
CA ASN A 203 4.91 -5.79 -5.76
C ASN A 203 4.40 -4.39 -5.45
N ASP A 204 3.11 -4.20 -5.64
CA ASP A 204 2.41 -2.97 -5.32
C ASP A 204 1.54 -3.24 -4.09
N TYR A 205 1.82 -2.51 -3.00
CA TYR A 205 1.28 -2.87 -1.68
C TYR A 205 0.09 -2.02 -1.27
N TYR A 206 0.11 -0.71 -1.52
CA TYR A 206 -0.94 0.20 -1.12
C TYR A 206 -1.21 1.26 -2.16
N CYS A 207 -2.49 1.54 -2.38
CA CYS A 207 -3.00 2.80 -2.89
C CYS A 207 -3.87 3.40 -1.80
N ILE A 208 -3.39 4.44 -1.13
CA ILE A 208 -4.07 5.14 -0.04
C ILE A 208 -4.47 6.52 -0.55
N ILE A 209 -5.72 6.91 -0.39
CA ILE A 209 -6.23 8.21 -0.85
C ILE A 209 -6.85 8.95 0.34
N ASN A 210 -6.24 10.07 0.72
CA ASN A 210 -6.84 11.02 1.63
C ASN A 210 -7.63 12.04 0.80
N GLU A 211 -8.94 11.85 0.72
CA GLU A 211 -9.83 12.71 -0.05
C GLU A 211 -9.88 14.13 0.52
N PHE A 212 -9.85 14.27 1.84
CA PHE A 212 -9.92 15.55 2.54
C PHE A 212 -8.79 16.50 2.13
N ASP A 213 -7.58 15.99 2.02
CA ASP A 213 -6.40 16.77 1.60
C ASP A 213 -6.12 16.65 0.10
N SER A 214 -6.83 15.78 -0.62
CA SER A 214 -6.56 15.44 -2.02
C SER A 214 -5.10 15.04 -2.23
N ILE A 215 -4.62 14.10 -1.41
CA ILE A 215 -3.28 13.52 -1.45
C ILE A 215 -3.42 12.00 -1.42
N GLY A 216 -2.68 11.31 -2.28
CA GLY A 216 -2.60 9.86 -2.29
C GLY A 216 -1.17 9.34 -2.10
N TRP A 217 -1.04 8.09 -1.67
CA TRP A 217 0.22 7.37 -1.54
C TRP A 217 0.14 6.02 -2.21
N LEU A 218 1.10 5.78 -3.09
CA LEU A 218 1.33 4.50 -3.73
C LEU A 218 2.59 3.88 -3.12
N VAL A 219 2.49 2.68 -2.57
CA VAL A 219 3.60 1.95 -1.96
C VAL A 219 3.94 0.74 -2.82
N THR A 220 5.17 0.68 -3.29
CA THR A 220 5.63 -0.33 -4.24
C THR A 220 7.10 -0.69 -4.01
N ASP A 221 7.51 -1.91 -4.33
CA ASP A 221 8.93 -2.27 -4.34
C ASP A 221 9.55 -2.24 -5.75
N ARG A 222 8.82 -1.69 -6.76
CA ARG A 222 9.36 -1.54 -8.12
C ARG A 222 10.73 -0.86 -8.09
N ARG A 223 11.72 -1.50 -8.71
CA ARG A 223 13.11 -1.00 -8.80
C ARG A 223 13.77 -0.71 -7.45
N GLN A 224 13.30 -1.32 -6.35
CA GLN A 224 13.92 -1.16 -5.05
C GLN A 224 14.75 -2.39 -4.69
N PRO A 225 15.83 -2.22 -3.91
CA PRO A 225 16.55 -3.34 -3.30
C PRO A 225 15.63 -4.14 -2.40
N GLU A 226 15.98 -5.42 -2.19
CA GLU A 226 15.26 -6.29 -1.27
C GLU A 226 15.10 -5.63 0.12
N GLY A 227 13.92 -5.71 0.69
CA GLY A 227 13.59 -5.12 1.99
C GLY A 227 13.28 -3.62 1.96
N LYS A 228 13.30 -2.98 0.79
CA LYS A 228 12.92 -1.56 0.61
C LYS A 228 11.64 -1.44 -0.20
N VAL A 229 10.95 -0.32 0.00
CA VAL A 229 9.81 0.13 -0.80
C VAL A 229 9.96 1.60 -1.11
N CYS A 230 9.39 2.02 -2.23
CA CYS A 230 9.19 3.44 -2.56
C CYS A 230 7.75 3.82 -2.25
N ILE A 231 7.57 4.96 -1.60
CA ILE A 231 6.28 5.59 -1.35
C ILE A 231 6.21 6.80 -2.27
N TYR A 232 5.40 6.71 -3.31
CA TYR A 232 5.11 7.85 -4.18
C TYR A 232 3.92 8.61 -3.60
N THR A 233 4.08 9.92 -3.39
CA THR A 233 2.97 10.81 -3.01
C THR A 233 2.42 11.44 -4.27
N PHE A 234 1.11 11.30 -4.51
CA PHE A 234 0.47 11.77 -5.74
C PHE A 234 -0.78 12.60 -5.47
N VAL A 235 -1.27 13.30 -6.49
CA VAL A 235 -2.54 14.01 -6.48
C VAL A 235 -3.61 13.09 -7.08
N PRO A 236 -4.60 12.65 -6.28
CA PRO A 236 -5.71 11.85 -6.79
C PRO A 236 -6.51 12.65 -7.82
N SER A 237 -6.99 11.99 -8.85
CA SER A 237 -7.92 12.54 -9.82
C SER A 237 -9.36 12.14 -9.46
N THR A 238 -10.31 13.06 -9.69
CA THR A 238 -11.74 12.77 -9.54
C THR A 238 -12.31 12.01 -10.74
N SER A 239 -11.58 11.99 -11.84
CA SER A 239 -11.93 11.24 -13.05
C SER A 239 -10.68 10.63 -13.65
N ARG A 240 -10.80 9.40 -14.13
CA ARG A 240 -9.70 8.73 -14.82
C ARG A 240 -9.42 9.45 -16.14
N THR A 241 -8.21 9.96 -16.28
CA THR A 241 -7.71 10.55 -17.52
C THR A 241 -6.50 9.73 -17.94
N ILE A 242 -6.49 9.26 -19.17
CA ILE A 242 -5.38 8.50 -19.76
C ILE A 242 -4.49 9.39 -20.60
N TYR A 243 -3.26 8.96 -20.87
CA TYR A 243 -2.39 9.61 -21.84
C TYR A 243 -2.93 9.38 -23.27
N ASP A 244 -2.68 10.35 -24.15
CA ASP A 244 -2.95 10.17 -25.59
C ASP A 244 -1.82 9.31 -26.18
N ASP A 245 -2.08 8.01 -26.25
CA ASP A 245 -1.13 7.01 -26.78
C ASP A 245 -0.88 7.16 -28.27
N VAL A 246 -1.85 7.68 -29.03
CA VAL A 246 -1.75 7.85 -30.50
C VAL A 246 -0.70 8.90 -30.89
N ASN A 247 -0.56 9.97 -30.08
CA ASN A 247 0.35 11.09 -30.36
C ASN A 247 1.60 11.08 -29.47
N MET A 248 1.76 10.09 -28.60
CA MET A 248 2.90 9.96 -27.69
C MET A 248 3.87 8.89 -28.17
N ASP A 249 5.17 9.16 -28.04
CA ASP A 249 6.21 8.16 -28.25
C ASP A 249 6.06 7.00 -27.27
N ASP A 250 6.09 5.75 -27.77
CA ASP A 250 5.91 4.53 -26.96
C ASP A 250 6.88 4.44 -25.77
N ASN A 251 8.13 4.87 -25.96
CA ASN A 251 9.12 4.84 -24.87
C ASN A 251 8.75 5.85 -23.79
N LYS A 252 8.23 7.01 -24.17
CA LYS A 252 7.76 8.01 -23.23
C LYS A 252 6.55 7.51 -22.46
N LEU A 253 5.60 6.85 -23.10
CA LEU A 253 4.45 6.25 -22.44
C LEU A 253 4.88 5.16 -21.45
N LYS A 254 5.82 4.28 -21.85
CA LYS A 254 6.42 3.27 -20.96
C LYS A 254 7.13 3.91 -19.77
N ASP A 255 7.87 4.99 -19.98
CA ASP A 255 8.55 5.71 -18.89
C ASP A 255 7.56 6.32 -17.87
N LEU A 256 6.41 6.79 -18.34
CA LEU A 256 5.32 7.27 -17.47
C LEU A 256 4.61 6.13 -16.76
N ALA A 257 4.30 5.04 -17.46
CA ALA A 257 3.70 3.84 -16.88
C ALA A 257 4.57 3.24 -15.77
N ASP A 258 5.88 3.21 -15.96
CA ASP A 258 6.85 2.70 -15.00
C ASP A 258 7.23 3.71 -13.91
N ILE A 259 6.80 4.95 -14.01
CA ILE A 259 7.21 6.06 -13.12
C ILE A 259 8.74 6.15 -13.07
N LYS A 260 9.42 6.16 -14.23
CA LYS A 260 10.90 6.27 -14.26
C LYS A 260 11.38 7.61 -13.73
N SER A 261 10.59 8.66 -13.91
CA SER A 261 10.82 10.00 -13.36
C SER A 261 9.53 10.63 -12.88
N ILE A 262 9.49 11.05 -11.63
CA ILE A 262 8.34 11.79 -11.08
C ILE A 262 8.18 13.14 -11.77
N GLN A 263 9.27 13.75 -12.24
CA GLN A 263 9.24 15.05 -12.92
C GLN A 263 8.51 14.96 -14.27
N ALA A 264 8.57 13.80 -14.93
CA ALA A 264 7.84 13.58 -16.19
C ALA A 264 6.31 13.64 -16.01
N THR A 265 5.80 13.47 -14.79
CA THR A 265 4.37 13.55 -14.46
C THR A 265 3.88 14.98 -14.20
N TRP A 266 4.77 15.98 -14.17
CA TRP A 266 4.43 17.37 -13.84
C TRP A 266 3.91 18.11 -15.07
N THR A 267 2.61 18.20 -15.19
CA THR A 267 1.93 18.88 -16.31
C THR A 267 1.52 20.32 -15.98
N ASP A 268 1.42 20.67 -14.67
CA ASP A 268 0.94 21.96 -14.19
C ASP A 268 1.73 22.39 -12.93
N ALA A 269 2.58 23.40 -13.09
CA ALA A 269 3.42 23.93 -12.02
C ALA A 269 2.62 24.52 -10.84
N LYS A 270 1.43 25.09 -11.10
CA LYS A 270 0.56 25.64 -10.06
C LYS A 270 -0.04 24.51 -9.24
N LYS A 271 -0.63 23.50 -9.89
CA LYS A 271 -1.16 22.30 -9.22
C LYS A 271 -0.09 21.62 -8.39
N LEU A 272 1.14 21.48 -8.90
CA LEU A 272 2.26 20.91 -8.18
C LEU A 272 2.58 21.69 -6.90
N LYS A 273 2.68 23.02 -6.99
CA LYS A 273 2.95 23.90 -5.84
C LYS A 273 1.84 23.81 -4.80
N ASP A 274 0.59 23.85 -5.24
CA ASP A 274 -0.55 23.76 -4.35
C ASP A 274 -0.64 22.40 -3.65
N ALA A 275 -0.36 21.32 -4.35
CA ALA A 275 -0.33 19.97 -3.78
C ALA A 275 0.80 19.80 -2.75
N ARG A 276 2.00 20.32 -3.03
CA ARG A 276 3.11 20.33 -2.06
C ARG A 276 2.79 21.15 -0.81
N ASN A 277 2.08 22.26 -0.97
CA ASN A 277 1.60 23.05 0.17
C ASN A 277 0.58 22.28 1.03
N ARG A 278 -0.35 21.53 0.37
CA ARG A 278 -1.30 20.66 1.10
C ARG A 278 -0.57 19.56 1.86
N LEU A 279 0.39 18.88 1.23
CA LEU A 279 1.21 17.86 1.88
C LEU A 279 1.95 18.42 3.11
N SER A 280 2.58 19.59 2.97
CA SER A 280 3.28 20.25 4.09
C SER A 280 2.34 20.55 5.26
N LYS A 281 1.13 21.08 4.99
CA LYS A 281 0.10 21.34 6.00
C LYS A 281 -0.38 20.04 6.66
N LEU A 282 -0.55 18.99 5.90
CA LEU A 282 -0.96 17.67 6.39
C LEU A 282 0.08 17.09 7.36
N ILE A 283 1.36 17.09 6.96
CA ILE A 283 2.46 16.64 7.82
C ILE A 283 2.50 17.45 9.12
N LYS A 284 2.36 18.77 9.03
CA LYS A 284 2.33 19.64 10.21
C LYS A 284 1.17 19.29 11.14
N ARG A 285 -0.05 19.12 10.62
CA ARG A 285 -1.23 18.74 11.44
C ARG A 285 -1.04 17.38 12.12
N LYS A 286 -0.48 16.39 11.40
CA LYS A 286 -0.18 15.08 11.98
C LYS A 286 0.80 15.21 13.13
N THR A 287 1.91 15.91 12.95
CA THR A 287 2.93 16.12 13.98
C THR A 287 2.34 16.85 15.21
N GLU A 288 1.52 17.87 14.98
CA GLU A 288 0.84 18.57 16.08
C GLU A 288 -0.17 17.69 16.83
N SER A 289 -0.89 16.82 16.12
CA SER A 289 -1.81 15.85 16.70
C SER A 289 -1.11 14.79 17.53
N GLU A 290 0.02 14.27 17.03
CA GLU A 290 0.85 13.30 17.76
C GLU A 290 1.46 13.92 19.01
N ASN A 291 1.90 15.16 18.93
CA ASN A 291 2.44 15.91 20.06
C ASN A 291 1.39 16.22 21.13
N LYS A 292 0.13 16.48 20.75
CA LYS A 292 -0.99 16.67 21.70
C LYS A 292 -1.31 15.42 22.53
N ASN A 293 -0.97 14.25 22.05
CA ASN A 293 -1.15 12.98 22.78
C ASN A 293 -0.01 12.67 23.75
N ILE A 294 1.01 13.54 23.82
CA ILE A 294 2.15 13.36 24.73
C ILE A 294 1.97 14.35 25.89
N SER A 295 1.55 13.84 27.04
CA SER A 295 1.56 14.64 28.27
C SER A 295 2.93 14.66 28.90
N PHE A 296 3.45 15.85 29.23
CA PHE A 296 4.70 16.04 29.95
C PHE A 296 4.42 16.70 31.29
N ILE A 297 4.63 15.97 32.37
CA ILE A 297 4.43 16.48 33.74
C ILE A 297 5.68 17.28 34.11
N VAL A 298 5.54 18.58 34.20
CA VAL A 298 6.58 19.50 34.65
C VAL A 298 6.71 19.47 36.17
N ASN A 299 5.59 19.63 36.87
CA ASN A 299 5.45 19.51 38.30
C ASN A 299 4.02 19.09 38.67
N ASP A 300 3.70 19.00 39.97
CA ASP A 300 2.41 18.52 40.48
C ASP A 300 1.19 19.33 39.99
N ASN A 301 1.41 20.59 39.61
CA ASN A 301 0.35 21.50 39.17
C ASN A 301 0.39 21.80 37.66
N THR A 302 1.42 21.37 36.96
CA THR A 302 1.66 21.77 35.57
C THR A 302 1.92 20.56 34.66
N VAL A 303 1.00 20.33 33.73
CA VAL A 303 1.11 19.31 32.69
C VAL A 303 1.03 19.99 31.33
N TYR A 304 2.04 19.79 30.52
CA TYR A 304 2.09 20.32 29.16
C TYR A 304 1.67 19.25 28.15
N THR A 305 0.90 19.65 27.16
CA THR A 305 0.39 18.78 26.09
C THR A 305 0.88 19.20 24.70
N SER A 306 1.55 20.36 24.64
CA SER A 306 2.09 20.93 23.39
C SER A 306 3.50 21.47 23.62
N PRO A 307 4.38 21.43 22.61
CA PRO A 307 5.66 22.13 22.67
C PRO A 307 5.52 23.63 22.96
N THR A 308 4.41 24.22 22.52
CA THR A 308 4.12 25.66 22.74
C THR A 308 3.77 26.01 24.18
N ASP A 309 3.48 25.02 25.03
CA ASP A 309 3.17 25.24 26.46
C ASP A 309 4.44 25.61 27.26
N PHE A 310 5.61 25.17 26.74
CA PHE A 310 6.90 25.46 27.39
C PHE A 310 7.27 26.94 27.32
N LYS A 311 7.64 27.51 28.45
CA LYS A 311 8.11 28.91 28.58
C LYS A 311 9.47 29.12 27.94
N SER A 312 10.34 28.13 28.03
CA SER A 312 11.67 28.16 27.44
C SER A 312 11.66 27.61 26.02
N VAL A 313 12.12 28.41 25.04
CA VAL A 313 12.30 27.95 23.64
C VAL A 313 13.31 26.80 23.55
N ALA A 314 14.29 26.77 24.44
CA ALA A 314 15.25 25.66 24.52
C ALA A 314 14.53 24.37 24.94
N ASN A 315 13.60 24.43 25.88
CA ASN A 315 12.83 23.29 26.33
C ASN A 315 11.79 22.84 25.31
N GLN A 316 11.22 23.74 24.51
CA GLN A 316 10.40 23.35 23.35
C GLN A 316 11.19 22.42 22.41
N LYS A 317 12.43 22.77 22.06
CA LYS A 317 13.30 21.95 21.21
C LYS A 317 13.67 20.61 21.87
N ARG A 318 14.03 20.63 23.16
CA ARG A 318 14.36 19.42 23.93
C ARG A 318 13.16 18.50 24.05
N PHE A 319 11.96 19.04 24.20
CA PHE A 319 10.73 18.26 24.25
C PHE A 319 10.44 17.56 22.91
N LEU A 320 10.61 18.25 21.79
CA LEU A 320 10.51 17.62 20.46
C LEU A 320 11.53 16.47 20.30
N GLN A 321 12.77 16.71 20.70
CA GLN A 321 13.82 15.68 20.71
C GLN A 321 13.43 14.48 21.61
N LEU A 322 12.85 14.74 22.78
CA LEU A 322 12.32 13.70 23.67
C LEU A 322 11.25 12.84 22.99
N CYS A 323 10.33 13.47 22.27
CA CYS A 323 9.27 12.78 21.53
C CYS A 323 9.83 11.88 20.44
N GLU A 324 10.79 12.38 19.64
CA GLU A 324 11.46 11.59 18.61
C GLU A 324 12.21 10.38 19.20
N MET A 325 12.87 10.58 20.34
CA MET A 325 13.56 9.48 21.02
C MET A 325 12.62 8.44 21.60
N LYS A 326 11.49 8.86 22.18
CA LYS A 326 10.45 7.93 22.66
C LYS A 326 9.87 7.11 21.51
N GLN A 327 9.68 7.71 20.34
CA GLN A 327 9.26 6.98 19.16
C GLN A 327 10.32 5.98 18.70
N LYS A 328 11.59 6.41 18.64
CA LYS A 328 12.71 5.53 18.30
C LYS A 328 12.83 4.32 19.22
N ILE A 329 12.58 4.49 20.53
CA ILE A 329 12.53 3.37 21.48
C ILE A 329 11.45 2.39 21.07
N LYS A 330 10.21 2.84 20.82
CA LYS A 330 9.11 1.96 20.42
C LYS A 330 9.44 1.16 19.16
N ASP A 331 10.02 1.81 18.15
CA ASP A 331 10.40 1.17 16.89
C ASP A 331 11.50 0.12 17.13
N THR A 332 12.48 0.45 17.98
CA THR A 332 13.60 -0.44 18.31
C THR A 332 13.15 -1.63 19.18
N GLU A 333 12.22 -1.42 20.11
CA GLU A 333 11.61 -2.50 20.91
C GLU A 333 10.82 -3.47 20.02
N LEU A 334 10.08 -2.97 19.04
CA LEU A 334 9.38 -3.80 18.07
C LEU A 334 10.33 -4.62 17.21
N GLN A 335 11.44 -4.01 16.78
CA GLN A 335 12.51 -4.69 16.06
C GLN A 335 13.14 -5.79 16.93
N LEU A 336 13.45 -5.48 18.19
CA LEU A 336 14.02 -6.43 19.15
C LEU A 336 13.10 -7.64 19.35
N GLU A 337 11.80 -7.40 19.48
CA GLU A 337 10.82 -8.47 19.62
C GLU A 337 10.79 -9.38 18.38
N THR A 338 10.90 -8.79 17.19
CA THR A 338 10.98 -9.54 15.94
C THR A 338 12.24 -10.42 15.89
N TYR A 339 13.39 -9.88 16.31
CA TYR A 339 14.64 -10.64 16.36
C TYR A 339 14.61 -11.75 17.41
N ARG A 340 14.03 -11.50 18.58
CA ARG A 340 13.85 -12.51 19.63
C ARG A 340 12.98 -13.67 19.15
N LYS A 341 11.89 -13.39 18.43
CA LYS A 341 11.04 -14.43 17.82
C LYS A 341 11.80 -15.25 16.78
N ARG A 342 12.56 -14.62 15.90
CA ARG A 342 13.43 -15.34 14.94
C ARG A 342 14.49 -16.20 15.64
N TYR A 343 15.06 -15.72 16.73
CA TYR A 343 16.05 -16.47 17.51
C TYR A 343 15.47 -17.70 18.20
N THR A 344 14.22 -17.64 18.67
CA THR A 344 13.56 -18.82 19.28
C THR A 344 13.36 -19.94 18.26
N THR A 345 13.10 -19.60 17.00
CA THR A 345 12.89 -20.56 15.92
C THR A 345 14.21 -21.07 15.32
N ASN A 346 15.22 -20.20 15.20
CA ASN A 346 16.50 -20.53 14.59
C ASN A 346 17.64 -19.95 15.44
N LYS A 347 18.15 -20.74 16.41
CA LYS A 347 19.16 -20.36 17.41
C LYS A 347 20.50 -19.94 16.78
N ASN A 348 20.49 -18.96 15.87
CA ASN A 348 21.66 -18.45 15.19
C ASN A 348 22.48 -17.51 16.11
N LYS A 349 23.78 -17.82 16.29
CA LYS A 349 24.70 -17.02 17.14
C LYS A 349 24.83 -15.56 16.67
N ALA A 350 24.78 -15.29 15.35
CA ALA A 350 24.82 -13.93 14.80
C ALA A 350 23.60 -13.11 15.26
N LEU A 351 22.42 -13.70 15.16
CA LEU A 351 21.16 -13.07 15.60
C LEU A 351 21.17 -12.83 17.12
N GLY A 352 21.76 -13.75 17.90
CA GLY A 352 21.93 -13.54 19.34
C GLY A 352 22.88 -12.38 19.69
N LYS A 353 23.86 -12.08 18.83
CA LYS A 353 24.71 -10.89 18.97
C LYS A 353 23.91 -9.61 18.67
N GLU A 354 23.18 -9.59 17.55
CA GLU A 354 22.34 -8.44 17.17
C GLU A 354 21.31 -8.10 18.25
N ILE A 355 20.66 -9.10 18.84
CA ILE A 355 19.73 -8.92 19.96
C ILE A 355 20.42 -8.18 21.12
N ARG A 356 21.60 -8.63 21.56
CA ARG A 356 22.32 -7.97 22.66
C ARG A 356 22.75 -6.54 22.30
N ASP A 357 23.16 -6.31 21.06
CA ASP A 357 23.57 -4.99 20.61
C ASP A 357 22.37 -4.01 20.62
N ILE A 358 21.18 -4.48 20.21
CA ILE A 358 19.93 -3.69 20.26
C ILE A 358 19.49 -3.45 21.72
N GLU A 359 19.56 -4.46 22.59
CA GLU A 359 19.25 -4.32 24.01
C GLU A 359 20.15 -3.27 24.68
N TYR A 360 21.45 -3.30 24.39
CA TYR A 360 22.40 -2.31 24.88
C TYR A 360 22.11 -0.88 24.37
N GLN A 361 21.70 -0.76 23.10
CA GLN A 361 21.29 0.54 22.54
C GLN A 361 20.00 1.05 23.20
N LEU A 362 19.03 0.19 23.45
CA LEU A 362 17.80 0.55 24.18
C LEU A 362 18.09 1.02 25.59
N GLU A 363 18.96 0.32 26.33
CA GLU A 363 19.35 0.75 27.68
C GLU A 363 19.97 2.14 27.68
N LYS A 364 20.84 2.44 26.73
CA LYS A 364 21.45 3.79 26.58
C LYS A 364 20.39 4.84 26.25
N LEU A 365 19.46 4.53 25.35
CA LEU A 365 18.39 5.46 24.98
C LEU A 365 17.46 5.73 26.17
N HIS A 366 17.09 4.73 26.95
CA HIS A 366 16.27 4.93 28.16
C HIS A 366 16.97 5.81 29.19
N LYS A 367 18.27 5.58 29.46
CA LYS A 367 19.04 6.42 30.39
C LYS A 367 19.12 7.87 29.90
N TYR A 368 19.31 8.05 28.61
CA TYR A 368 19.37 9.39 28.01
C TYR A 368 18.02 10.12 28.12
N ILE A 369 16.90 9.43 27.83
CA ILE A 369 15.56 10.01 28.00
C ILE A 369 15.29 10.43 29.43
N GLN A 370 15.62 9.61 30.41
CA GLN A 370 15.46 9.97 31.82
C GLN A 370 16.24 11.22 32.22
N THR A 371 17.47 11.37 31.70
CA THR A 371 18.29 12.56 31.94
C THR A 371 17.68 13.78 31.27
N LEU A 372 17.27 13.64 30.01
CA LEU A 372 16.65 14.74 29.24
C LEU A 372 15.34 15.19 29.87
N GLU A 373 14.49 14.28 30.36
CA GLU A 373 13.26 14.61 31.08
C GLU A 373 13.53 15.38 32.36
N LYS A 374 14.55 14.99 33.13
CA LYS A 374 14.95 15.73 34.35
C LYS A 374 15.45 17.14 34.01
N GLU A 375 16.27 17.29 32.99
CA GLU A 375 16.77 18.59 32.55
C GLU A 375 15.62 19.51 32.12
N ILE A 376 14.68 18.99 31.32
CA ILE A 376 13.50 19.76 30.89
C ILE A 376 12.69 20.20 32.10
N ARG A 377 12.36 19.30 33.03
CA ARG A 377 11.60 19.64 34.24
C ARG A 377 12.29 20.69 35.08
N ASN A 378 13.58 20.53 35.34
CA ASN A 378 14.31 21.46 36.19
C ASN A 378 14.39 22.85 35.56
N THR A 379 14.75 22.92 34.28
CA THR A 379 14.89 24.22 33.58
C THR A 379 13.54 24.89 33.34
N GLU A 380 12.47 24.11 33.14
CA GLU A 380 11.13 24.66 32.97
C GLU A 380 10.53 25.17 34.27
N ASN A 381 10.75 24.46 35.39
CA ASN A 381 10.34 24.95 36.71
C ASN A 381 11.02 26.27 37.10
N ILE A 382 12.31 26.45 36.72
CA ILE A 382 12.99 27.74 36.90
C ILE A 382 12.28 28.83 36.07
N ALA A 383 12.03 28.55 34.78
CA ALA A 383 11.40 29.50 33.86
C ALA A 383 9.94 29.86 34.28
N ILE A 384 9.22 28.98 34.98
CA ILE A 384 7.89 29.25 35.51
C ILE A 384 7.99 30.15 36.73
N ASN A 385 9.00 29.97 37.59
CA ASN A 385 9.15 30.71 38.84
C ASN A 385 9.78 32.11 38.66
N GLU A 386 10.41 32.34 37.51
CA GLU A 386 11.01 33.64 37.13
C GLU A 386 10.00 34.61 36.45
N GLN A 387 8.75 34.17 36.25
CA GLN A 387 7.63 34.99 35.73
C GLN A 387 6.68 35.41 36.86
#